data_5f1f3b6bc6a9594abf8797b5c16a8e5e
#
_entry.id   5f1f3b6bc6a9594abf8797b5c16a8e5e
#
_cell.length_a   1.000
_cell.length_b   1.000
_cell.length_c   1.000
_cell.angle_alpha   90.00
_cell.angle_beta   90.00
_cell.angle_gamma   90.00
#
_symmetry.space_group_name_H-M   'P 1'
#
loop_
_entity.id
_entity.type
_entity.pdbx_description
1 polymer ?
#
loop_
_entity_poly.entity_id
_entity_poly.type
_entity_poly.pdbx_seq_one_letter_code
_entity_poly.pdbx_strand_id
1 'polypeptide(L)'
;MTAALHRAEHEVESHSIALKKPLGLRDLVLTQILFVVGSSWVGAAAKLGHAHLFFWLLAILLFYIPQAAVVIYLNRLMPLEGGIYQWAKLGFSEFAGFIVAWNLWLLSITVIALGGMFVTTNISYAIGDTATWMPNSKWCVSLVSCTLVAGLGWTGVRGLSLGKWVHNIGAFAMLLVYGALILLPFIALARGDLKQY
;
A
#
# COMPACT_ATOMS: atom_id res chain seq x y z
N MET A 1 -30.26 -0.04 -17.56
CA MET A 1 -28.85 -0.08 -17.15
C MET A 1 -28.01 1.02 -17.82
N THR A 2 -28.11 1.22 -19.12
CA THR A 2 -27.36 2.24 -19.88
C THR A 2 -27.62 3.70 -19.48
N ALA A 3 -28.88 4.10 -19.27
CA ALA A 3 -29.21 5.49 -18.94
C ALA A 3 -28.79 5.93 -17.51
N ALA A 4 -28.75 5.01 -16.56
CA ALA A 4 -28.26 5.28 -15.21
C ALA A 4 -26.72 5.37 -15.17
N LEU A 5 -26.05 4.54 -15.99
CA LEU A 5 -24.60 4.61 -16.19
C LEU A 5 -24.19 5.94 -16.83
N HIS A 6 -24.86 6.36 -17.91
CA HIS A 6 -24.57 7.65 -18.56
C HIS A 6 -24.80 8.86 -17.64
N ARG A 7 -25.81 8.84 -16.79
CA ARG A 7 -26.01 9.91 -15.81
C ARG A 7 -24.92 9.93 -14.76
N ALA A 8 -24.54 8.76 -14.22
CA ALA A 8 -23.45 8.66 -13.26
C ALA A 8 -22.10 9.06 -13.87
N GLU A 9 -21.84 8.71 -15.14
CA GLU A 9 -20.65 9.16 -15.88
C GLU A 9 -20.62 10.67 -16.02
N HIS A 10 -21.71 11.31 -16.47
CA HIS A 10 -21.80 12.76 -16.62
C HIS A 10 -21.62 13.51 -15.29
N GLU A 11 -22.20 13.00 -14.21
CA GLU A 11 -22.10 13.60 -12.87
C GLU A 11 -20.65 13.52 -12.33
N VAL A 12 -20.00 12.38 -12.49
CA VAL A 12 -18.61 12.18 -12.09
C VAL A 12 -17.63 12.96 -12.99
N GLU A 13 -17.88 12.99 -14.29
CA GLU A 13 -17.06 13.72 -15.25
C GLU A 13 -17.09 15.24 -14.99
N SER A 14 -18.27 15.80 -14.68
CA SER A 14 -18.43 17.20 -14.33
C SER A 14 -17.67 17.57 -13.02
N HIS A 15 -17.60 16.67 -12.06
CA HIS A 15 -16.82 16.86 -10.83
C HIS A 15 -15.31 16.65 -11.05
N SER A 16 -14.91 15.71 -11.89
CA SER A 16 -13.50 15.41 -12.17
C SER A 16 -12.78 16.50 -12.96
N ILE A 17 -13.49 17.23 -13.83
CA ILE A 17 -12.97 18.38 -14.60
C ILE A 17 -12.53 19.52 -13.65
N ALA A 18 -13.21 19.68 -12.52
CA ALA A 18 -12.87 20.69 -11.51
C ALA A 18 -11.64 20.33 -10.67
N LEU A 19 -11.22 19.06 -10.65
CA LEU A 19 -10.10 18.56 -9.85
C LEU A 19 -8.78 18.75 -10.63
N LYS A 20 -7.85 19.51 -10.06
CA LYS A 20 -6.47 19.55 -10.55
C LYS A 20 -5.87 18.16 -10.44
N LYS A 21 -5.28 17.64 -11.53
CA LYS A 21 -4.53 16.36 -11.55
C LYS A 21 -3.09 16.60 -11.08
N PRO A 22 -2.79 16.66 -9.77
CA PRO A 22 -1.47 17.01 -9.25
C PRO A 22 -0.48 15.85 -9.31
N LEU A 23 -0.96 14.61 -9.60
CA LEU A 23 -0.17 13.40 -9.58
C LEU A 23 0.24 13.00 -10.99
N GLY A 24 1.55 12.90 -11.23
CA GLY A 24 2.11 12.33 -12.45
C GLY A 24 2.26 10.79 -12.35
N LEU A 25 2.60 10.16 -13.49
CA LEU A 25 2.87 8.72 -13.54
C LEU A 25 3.95 8.29 -12.54
N ARG A 26 4.99 9.09 -12.36
CA ARG A 26 6.05 8.81 -11.37
C ARG A 26 5.51 8.79 -9.95
N ASP A 27 4.67 9.75 -9.59
CA ASP A 27 4.07 9.83 -8.25
C ASP A 27 3.19 8.61 -7.99
N LEU A 28 2.42 8.15 -8.99
CA LEU A 28 1.59 6.95 -8.90
C LEU A 28 2.43 5.68 -8.73
N VAL A 29 3.49 5.52 -9.50
CA VAL A 29 4.40 4.36 -9.40
C VAL A 29 5.07 4.33 -8.04
N LEU A 30 5.61 5.46 -7.55
CA LEU A 30 6.25 5.55 -6.23
C LEU A 30 5.26 5.26 -5.11
N THR A 31 4.02 5.74 -5.23
CA THR A 31 2.95 5.43 -4.27
C THR A 31 2.66 3.92 -4.24
N GLN A 32 2.58 3.27 -5.40
CA GLN A 32 2.37 1.82 -5.46
C GLN A 32 3.54 1.04 -4.84
N ILE A 33 4.79 1.46 -5.09
CA ILE A 33 5.96 0.85 -4.46
C ILE A 33 5.85 0.96 -2.94
N LEU A 34 5.50 2.13 -2.41
CA LEU A 34 5.37 2.35 -0.98
C LEU A 34 4.29 1.46 -0.33
N PHE A 35 3.16 1.26 -1.01
CA PHE A 35 2.05 0.46 -0.47
C PHE A 35 2.24 -1.05 -0.63
N VAL A 36 2.85 -1.49 -1.71
CA VAL A 36 2.93 -2.92 -2.07
C VAL A 36 4.21 -3.55 -1.54
N VAL A 37 5.35 -2.85 -1.63
CA VAL A 37 6.64 -3.38 -1.20
C VAL A 37 6.78 -3.24 0.31
N GLY A 38 6.93 -4.36 1.03
CA GLY A 38 7.02 -4.36 2.49
C GLY A 38 7.97 -5.43 3.02
N SER A 39 8.71 -5.13 4.08
CA SER A 39 9.65 -6.06 4.72
C SER A 39 8.98 -7.34 5.24
N SER A 40 7.69 -7.29 5.56
CA SER A 40 6.89 -8.46 5.95
C SER A 40 6.86 -9.54 4.87
N TRP A 41 6.85 -9.16 3.60
CA TRP A 41 6.86 -10.10 2.47
C TRP A 41 8.19 -10.83 2.34
N VAL A 42 9.31 -10.15 2.62
CA VAL A 42 10.64 -10.76 2.64
C VAL A 42 10.72 -11.84 3.73
N GLY A 43 10.19 -11.54 4.93
CA GLY A 43 10.12 -12.51 6.01
C GLY A 43 9.22 -13.71 5.69
N ALA A 44 8.11 -13.50 5.00
CA ALA A 44 7.23 -14.59 4.54
C ALA A 44 7.92 -15.46 3.48
N ALA A 45 8.60 -14.84 2.51
CA ALA A 45 9.36 -15.56 1.48
C ALA A 45 10.49 -16.40 2.09
N ALA A 46 11.22 -15.85 3.07
CA ALA A 46 12.28 -16.56 3.77
C ALA A 46 11.79 -17.82 4.49
N LYS A 47 10.57 -17.77 5.08
CA LYS A 47 9.95 -18.95 5.73
C LYS A 47 9.57 -20.06 4.75
N LEU A 48 9.24 -19.72 3.51
CA LEU A 48 8.89 -20.68 2.46
C LEU A 48 10.13 -21.36 1.84
N GLY A 49 11.32 -20.84 2.11
CA GLY A 49 12.57 -21.37 1.55
C GLY A 49 12.57 -21.39 0.01
N HIS A 50 13.14 -22.45 -0.60
CA HIS A 50 13.25 -22.57 -2.05
C HIS A 50 11.91 -22.66 -2.79
N ALA A 51 10.85 -23.09 -2.10
CA ALA A 51 9.51 -23.22 -2.69
C ALA A 51 8.83 -21.86 -2.95
N HIS A 52 9.34 -20.76 -2.39
CA HIS A 52 8.70 -19.45 -2.55
C HIS A 52 8.58 -19.01 -4.03
N LEU A 53 9.55 -19.31 -4.87
CA LEU A 53 9.50 -18.97 -6.30
C LEU A 53 8.33 -19.64 -6.99
N PHE A 54 8.11 -20.92 -6.73
CA PHE A 54 6.98 -21.67 -7.30
C PHE A 54 5.64 -21.07 -6.85
N PHE A 55 5.47 -20.79 -5.57
CA PHE A 55 4.22 -20.20 -5.05
C PHE A 55 3.99 -18.78 -5.56
N TRP A 56 5.04 -17.98 -5.73
CA TRP A 56 4.93 -16.65 -6.32
C TRP A 56 4.50 -16.69 -7.79
N LEU A 57 5.09 -17.57 -8.59
CA LEU A 57 4.69 -17.75 -9.98
C LEU A 57 3.24 -18.23 -10.09
N LEU A 58 2.85 -19.18 -9.24
CA LEU A 58 1.48 -19.69 -9.18
C LEU A 58 0.49 -18.57 -8.80
N ALA A 59 0.82 -17.76 -7.82
CA ALA A 59 0.01 -16.61 -7.40
C ALA A 59 -0.12 -15.56 -8.51
N ILE A 60 0.95 -15.29 -9.25
CA ILE A 60 0.91 -14.38 -10.39
C ILE A 60 -0.04 -14.91 -11.47
N LEU A 61 0.08 -16.18 -11.83
CA LEU A 61 -0.73 -16.78 -12.90
C LEU A 61 -2.21 -16.92 -12.52
N LEU A 62 -2.49 -17.43 -11.32
CA LEU A 62 -3.85 -17.78 -10.92
C LEU A 62 -4.62 -16.63 -10.28
N PHE A 63 -3.92 -15.68 -9.70
CA PHE A 63 -4.56 -14.58 -8.97
C PHE A 63 -4.28 -13.22 -9.59
N TYR A 64 -3.01 -12.83 -9.74
CA TYR A 64 -2.66 -11.48 -10.15
C TYR A 64 -3.08 -11.17 -11.60
N ILE A 65 -2.79 -12.04 -12.55
CA ILE A 65 -3.13 -11.82 -13.97
C ILE A 65 -4.65 -11.75 -14.17
N PRO A 66 -5.47 -12.71 -13.68
CA PRO A 66 -6.93 -12.61 -13.81
C PRO A 66 -7.50 -11.36 -13.13
N GLN A 67 -7.02 -11.04 -11.94
CA GLN A 67 -7.46 -9.84 -11.22
C GLN A 67 -7.12 -8.55 -11.98
N ALA A 68 -5.89 -8.45 -12.50
CA ALA A 68 -5.48 -7.30 -13.30
C ALA A 68 -6.34 -7.16 -14.57
N ALA A 69 -6.63 -8.25 -15.26
CA ALA A 69 -7.50 -8.25 -16.44
C ALA A 69 -8.92 -7.74 -16.12
N VAL A 70 -9.51 -8.20 -15.00
CA VAL A 70 -10.82 -7.73 -14.53
C VAL A 70 -10.78 -6.24 -14.19
N VAL A 71 -9.78 -5.78 -13.44
CA VAL A 71 -9.66 -4.36 -13.07
C VAL A 71 -9.49 -3.48 -14.31
N ILE A 72 -8.64 -3.89 -15.27
CA ILE A 72 -8.45 -3.15 -16.53
C ILE A 72 -9.76 -3.10 -17.32
N TYR A 73 -10.47 -4.21 -17.41
CA TYR A 73 -11.76 -4.28 -18.12
C TYR A 73 -12.79 -3.38 -17.47
N LEU A 74 -12.99 -3.47 -16.16
CA LEU A 74 -13.95 -2.65 -15.42
C LEU A 74 -13.59 -1.16 -15.47
N ASN A 75 -12.31 -0.83 -15.39
CA ASN A 75 -11.87 0.57 -15.48
C ASN A 75 -12.09 1.17 -16.88
N ARG A 76 -12.01 0.35 -17.94
CA ARG A 76 -12.36 0.78 -19.31
C ARG A 76 -13.85 0.91 -19.52
N LEU A 77 -14.63 0.01 -18.91
CA LEU A 77 -16.09 0.02 -19.02
C LEU A 77 -16.73 1.13 -18.18
N MET A 78 -16.19 1.37 -17.00
CA MET A 78 -16.71 2.33 -16.02
C MET A 78 -15.53 3.12 -15.40
N PRO A 79 -15.00 4.13 -16.08
CA PRO A 79 -13.87 4.95 -15.59
C PRO A 79 -14.33 5.96 -14.53
N LEU A 80 -15.04 5.49 -13.50
CA LEU A 80 -15.65 6.30 -12.47
C LEU A 80 -14.70 6.49 -11.26
N GLU A 81 -14.74 7.68 -10.67
CA GLU A 81 -14.12 7.93 -9.38
C GLU A 81 -14.78 7.07 -8.29
N GLY A 82 -13.96 6.52 -7.37
CA GLY A 82 -14.43 5.57 -6.35
C GLY A 82 -14.17 4.10 -6.70
N GLY A 83 -13.77 3.78 -7.93
CA GLY A 83 -13.29 2.46 -8.35
C GLY A 83 -14.18 1.31 -7.90
N ILE A 84 -13.64 0.40 -7.08
CA ILE A 84 -14.32 -0.84 -6.63
C ILE A 84 -15.69 -0.56 -5.98
N TYR A 85 -15.82 0.52 -5.23
CA TYR A 85 -17.10 0.92 -4.64
C TYR A 85 -18.16 1.17 -5.71
N GLN A 86 -17.84 1.99 -6.72
CA GLN A 86 -18.75 2.34 -7.78
C GLN A 86 -19.10 1.12 -8.65
N TRP A 87 -18.11 0.27 -8.94
CA TRP A 87 -18.34 -0.96 -9.70
C TRP A 87 -19.29 -1.91 -8.97
N ALA A 88 -19.13 -2.04 -7.64
CA ALA A 88 -20.04 -2.85 -6.85
C ALA A 88 -21.45 -2.25 -6.75
N LYS A 89 -21.56 -0.92 -6.60
CA LYS A 89 -22.84 -0.21 -6.55
C LYS A 89 -23.63 -0.33 -7.86
N LEU A 90 -22.95 -0.10 -8.98
CA LEU A 90 -23.60 -0.12 -10.31
C LEU A 90 -23.80 -1.54 -10.86
N GLY A 91 -22.88 -2.46 -10.55
CA GLY A 91 -22.96 -3.84 -11.04
C GLY A 91 -23.92 -4.74 -10.26
N PHE A 92 -24.12 -4.46 -8.98
CA PHE A 92 -24.97 -5.30 -8.11
C PHE A 92 -26.11 -4.49 -7.48
N SER A 93 -25.80 -3.67 -6.47
CA SER A 93 -26.78 -2.86 -5.75
C SER A 93 -26.12 -1.78 -4.88
N GLU A 94 -26.92 -0.82 -4.40
CA GLU A 94 -26.45 0.19 -3.43
C GLU A 94 -25.95 -0.44 -2.13
N PHE A 95 -26.58 -1.53 -1.68
CA PHE A 95 -26.14 -2.26 -0.50
C PHE A 95 -24.77 -2.93 -0.71
N ALA A 96 -24.52 -3.54 -1.88
CA ALA A 96 -23.23 -4.10 -2.23
C ALA A 96 -22.14 -3.01 -2.24
N GLY A 97 -22.42 -1.85 -2.83
CA GLY A 97 -21.53 -0.69 -2.79
C GLY A 97 -21.23 -0.26 -1.34
N PHE A 98 -22.26 -0.15 -0.49
CA PHE A 98 -22.07 0.20 0.92
C PHE A 98 -21.16 -0.80 1.64
N ILE A 99 -21.37 -2.10 1.48
CA ILE A 99 -20.51 -3.14 2.09
C ILE A 99 -19.07 -3.02 1.63
N VAL A 100 -18.83 -2.77 0.35
CA VAL A 100 -17.46 -2.56 -0.18
C VAL A 100 -16.82 -1.33 0.44
N ALA A 101 -17.52 -0.19 0.48
CA ALA A 101 -17.03 1.04 1.11
C ALA A 101 -16.70 0.83 2.59
N TRP A 102 -17.58 0.14 3.32
CA TRP A 102 -17.39 -0.20 4.73
C TRP A 102 -16.14 -1.05 4.95
N ASN A 103 -15.93 -2.09 4.13
CA ASN A 103 -14.75 -2.93 4.22
C ASN A 103 -13.45 -2.18 3.89
N LEU A 104 -13.47 -1.29 2.89
CA LEU A 104 -12.32 -0.43 2.57
C LEU A 104 -11.98 0.51 3.71
N TRP A 105 -12.98 1.06 4.37
CA TRP A 105 -12.81 1.91 5.54
C TRP A 105 -12.20 1.15 6.72
N LEU A 106 -12.74 -0.04 7.05
CA LEU A 106 -12.19 -0.92 8.09
C LEU A 106 -10.76 -1.34 7.79
N LEU A 107 -10.46 -1.69 6.54
CA LEU A 107 -9.10 -2.03 6.11
C LEU A 107 -8.15 -0.86 6.35
N SER A 108 -8.54 0.35 5.98
CA SER A 108 -7.73 1.56 6.16
C SER A 108 -7.41 1.82 7.63
N ILE A 109 -8.40 1.71 8.52
CA ILE A 109 -8.20 1.85 9.97
C ILE A 109 -7.23 0.79 10.49
N THR A 110 -7.42 -0.46 10.08
CA THR A 110 -6.57 -1.58 10.52
C THR A 110 -5.12 -1.38 10.08
N VAL A 111 -4.89 -0.98 8.84
CA VAL A 111 -3.54 -0.72 8.32
C VAL A 111 -2.85 0.41 9.09
N ILE A 112 -3.58 1.50 9.38
CA ILE A 112 -3.03 2.63 10.15
C ILE A 112 -2.72 2.20 11.58
N ALA A 113 -3.59 1.42 12.22
CA ALA A 113 -3.38 0.93 13.58
C ALA A 113 -2.14 0.01 13.67
N LEU A 114 -1.95 -0.90 12.71
CA LEU A 114 -0.77 -1.75 12.62
C LEU A 114 0.51 -0.94 12.33
N GLY A 115 0.40 0.17 11.61
CA GLY A 115 1.50 1.06 11.28
C GLY A 115 2.25 1.58 12.52
N GLY A 116 1.53 1.93 13.58
CA GLY A 116 2.14 2.38 14.82
C GLY A 116 3.01 1.31 15.50
N MET A 117 2.53 0.07 15.58
CA MET A 117 3.30 -1.05 16.09
C MET A 117 4.54 -1.33 15.23
N PHE A 118 4.38 -1.30 13.90
CA PHE A 118 5.47 -1.51 12.96
C PHE A 118 6.58 -0.45 13.10
N VAL A 119 6.20 0.82 13.18
CA VAL A 119 7.16 1.93 13.37
C VAL A 119 7.85 1.83 14.72
N THR A 120 7.12 1.56 15.80
CA THR A 120 7.70 1.40 17.14
C THR A 120 8.72 0.25 17.18
N THR A 121 8.42 -0.86 16.52
CA THR A 121 9.33 -2.00 16.40
C THR A 121 10.61 -1.63 15.64
N ASN A 122 10.48 -0.94 14.51
CA ASN A 122 11.65 -0.52 13.74
C ASN A 122 12.52 0.51 14.49
N ILE A 123 11.90 1.45 15.21
CA ILE A 123 12.62 2.39 16.06
C ILE A 123 13.38 1.64 17.16
N SER A 124 12.75 0.65 17.79
CA SER A 124 13.40 -0.19 18.82
C SER A 124 14.66 -0.88 18.27
N TYR A 125 14.56 -1.48 17.08
CA TYR A 125 15.74 -2.08 16.43
C TYR A 125 16.82 -1.07 16.07
N ALA A 126 16.47 0.13 15.66
CA ALA A 126 17.42 1.18 15.32
C ALA A 126 18.18 1.72 16.55
N ILE A 127 17.54 1.77 17.72
CA ILE A 127 18.14 2.20 18.98
C ILE A 127 18.99 1.07 19.61
N GLY A 128 18.57 -0.19 19.42
CA GLY A 128 19.24 -1.37 19.97
C GLY A 128 18.66 -1.89 21.28
N ASP A 129 19.47 -2.65 22.03
CA ASP A 129 19.02 -3.44 23.20
C ASP A 129 18.36 -2.64 24.31
N THR A 130 18.69 -1.36 24.44
CA THR A 130 18.11 -0.48 25.46
C THR A 130 16.64 -0.11 25.19
N ALA A 131 16.15 -0.32 23.97
CA ALA A 131 14.81 0.06 23.54
C ALA A 131 13.86 -1.14 23.26
N THR A 132 14.26 -2.36 23.62
CA THR A 132 13.47 -3.59 23.40
C THR A 132 12.11 -3.60 24.11
N TRP A 133 11.93 -2.73 25.12
CA TRP A 133 10.67 -2.52 25.82
C TRP A 133 9.61 -1.77 25.01
N MET A 134 10.03 -0.95 24.02
CA MET A 134 9.13 -0.05 23.28
C MET A 134 7.97 -0.77 22.58
N PRO A 135 8.18 -1.84 21.78
CA PRO A 135 7.08 -2.57 21.13
C PRO A 135 6.14 -3.28 22.10
N ASN A 136 6.63 -3.60 23.31
CA ASN A 136 5.87 -4.26 24.35
C ASN A 136 5.09 -3.28 25.24
N SER A 137 5.39 -1.99 25.17
CA SER A 137 4.71 -0.94 25.92
C SER A 137 3.47 -0.45 25.18
N LYS A 138 2.28 -0.74 25.71
CA LYS A 138 1.00 -0.26 25.14
C LYS A 138 0.98 1.26 24.99
N TRP A 139 1.52 1.98 25.96
CA TRP A 139 1.56 3.45 25.94
C TRP A 139 2.47 3.99 24.83
N CYS A 140 3.66 3.39 24.66
CA CYS A 140 4.58 3.79 23.62
C CYS A 140 3.98 3.56 22.23
N VAL A 141 3.44 2.37 21.98
CA VAL A 141 2.77 2.03 20.71
C VAL A 141 1.58 2.95 20.44
N SER A 142 0.73 3.21 21.45
CA SER A 142 -0.42 4.10 21.30
C SER A 142 0.00 5.53 20.98
N LEU A 143 1.03 6.07 21.65
CA LEU A 143 1.53 7.42 21.42
C LEU A 143 2.09 7.55 20.00
N VAL A 144 2.89 6.59 19.56
CA VAL A 144 3.43 6.56 18.19
C VAL A 144 2.29 6.47 17.17
N SER A 145 1.30 5.59 17.41
CA SER A 145 0.13 5.47 16.53
C SER A 145 -0.66 6.77 16.43
N CYS A 146 -0.96 7.42 17.56
CA CYS A 146 -1.67 8.70 17.57
C CYS A 146 -0.88 9.80 16.85
N THR A 147 0.44 9.84 17.03
CA THR A 147 1.31 10.81 16.36
C THR A 147 1.32 10.59 14.84
N LEU A 148 1.38 9.33 14.40
CA LEU A 148 1.30 8.98 12.97
C LEU A 148 -0.06 9.37 12.38
N VAL A 149 -1.16 9.02 13.04
CA VAL A 149 -2.52 9.36 12.57
C VAL A 149 -2.69 10.88 12.49
N ALA A 150 -2.26 11.61 13.52
CA ALA A 150 -2.33 13.07 13.52
C ALA A 150 -1.46 13.69 12.42
N GLY A 151 -0.24 13.19 12.24
CA GLY A 151 0.67 13.65 11.21
C GLY A 151 0.14 13.38 9.79
N LEU A 152 -0.33 12.16 9.53
CA LEU A 152 -0.92 11.79 8.24
C LEU A 152 -2.22 12.55 7.98
N GLY A 153 -3.07 12.72 9.00
CA GLY A 153 -4.29 13.52 8.91
C GLY A 153 -3.97 14.98 8.59
N TRP A 154 -2.97 15.56 9.24
CA TRP A 154 -2.53 16.92 8.96
C TRP A 154 -1.99 17.09 7.53
N THR A 155 -1.21 16.13 7.02
CA THR A 155 -0.76 16.15 5.61
C THR A 155 -1.95 16.02 4.65
N GLY A 156 -2.95 15.21 4.98
CA GLY A 156 -4.18 15.07 4.20
C GLY A 156 -4.97 16.38 4.09
N VAL A 157 -5.11 17.11 5.21
CA VAL A 157 -5.78 18.44 5.23
C VAL A 157 -5.01 19.48 4.42
N ARG A 158 -3.67 19.41 4.38
CA ARG A 158 -2.81 20.31 3.58
C ARG A 158 -2.88 20.04 2.07
N GLY A 159 -3.49 18.94 1.68
CA GLY A 159 -3.75 18.58 0.28
C GLY A 159 -2.74 17.64 -0.35
N LEU A 160 -3.10 17.14 -1.54
CA LEU A 160 -2.35 16.13 -2.30
C LEU A 160 -0.90 16.50 -2.62
N SER A 161 -0.59 17.80 -2.72
CA SER A 161 0.77 18.28 -3.04
C SER A 161 1.77 17.95 -1.94
N LEU A 162 1.39 18.05 -0.67
CA LEU A 162 2.24 17.65 0.46
C LEU A 162 2.27 16.12 0.63
N GLY A 163 1.12 15.48 0.48
CA GLY A 163 1.01 14.01 0.57
C GLY A 163 1.93 13.30 -0.43
N LYS A 164 1.99 13.76 -1.69
CA LYS A 164 2.88 13.16 -2.69
C LYS A 164 4.37 13.23 -2.31
N TRP A 165 4.82 14.32 -1.68
CA TRP A 165 6.20 14.44 -1.23
C TRP A 165 6.53 13.43 -0.13
N VAL A 166 5.63 13.25 0.83
CA VAL A 166 5.77 12.22 1.89
C VAL A 166 5.85 10.84 1.26
N HIS A 167 4.96 10.53 0.31
CA HIS A 167 4.95 9.24 -0.39
C HIS A 167 6.22 9.02 -1.22
N ASN A 168 6.67 10.03 -1.96
CA ASN A 168 7.86 9.93 -2.79
C ASN A 168 9.13 9.71 -1.96
N ILE A 169 9.28 10.43 -0.83
CA ILE A 169 10.40 10.25 0.10
C ILE A 169 10.37 8.83 0.69
N GLY A 170 9.20 8.37 1.15
CA GLY A 170 9.03 7.03 1.68
C GLY A 170 9.35 5.94 0.64
N ALA A 171 8.86 6.08 -0.58
CA ALA A 171 9.14 5.15 -1.67
C ALA A 171 10.63 5.13 -2.05
N PHE A 172 11.29 6.29 -2.09
CA PHE A 172 12.72 6.37 -2.36
C PHE A 172 13.54 5.70 -1.25
N ALA A 173 13.19 5.94 0.02
CA ALA A 173 13.82 5.27 1.15
C ALA A 173 13.64 3.74 1.06
N MET A 174 12.44 3.27 0.70
CA MET A 174 12.20 1.84 0.44
C MET A 174 13.07 1.29 -0.69
N LEU A 175 13.17 1.98 -1.81
CA LEU A 175 14.03 1.56 -2.92
C LEU A 175 15.49 1.44 -2.51
N LEU A 176 16.00 2.35 -1.66
CA LEU A 176 17.34 2.26 -1.11
C LEU A 176 17.52 1.02 -0.22
N VAL A 177 16.58 0.75 0.69
CA VAL A 177 16.63 -0.41 1.58
C VAL A 177 16.60 -1.71 0.78
N TYR A 178 15.66 -1.84 -0.17
CA TYR A 178 15.56 -3.07 -0.98
C TYR A 178 16.71 -3.20 -1.97
N GLY A 179 17.19 -2.08 -2.53
CA GLY A 179 18.42 -2.07 -3.33
C GLY A 179 19.62 -2.56 -2.54
N ALA A 180 19.79 -2.09 -1.31
CA ALA A 180 20.83 -2.59 -0.40
C ALA A 180 20.66 -4.09 -0.10
N LEU A 181 19.45 -4.55 0.22
CA LEU A 181 19.16 -5.98 0.46
C LEU A 181 19.48 -6.87 -0.74
N ILE A 182 19.25 -6.39 -1.96
CA ILE A 182 19.59 -7.12 -3.19
C ILE A 182 21.11 -7.12 -3.40
N LEU A 183 21.80 -6.01 -3.15
CA LEU A 183 23.24 -5.88 -3.40
C LEU A 183 24.11 -6.56 -2.33
N LEU A 184 23.67 -6.56 -1.07
CA LEU A 184 24.44 -7.13 0.04
C LEU A 184 24.88 -8.60 -0.19
N PRO A 185 24.04 -9.52 -0.67
CA PRO A 185 24.46 -10.90 -0.94
C PRO A 185 25.56 -11.00 -1.97
N PHE A 186 25.54 -10.15 -3.02
CA PHE A 186 26.59 -10.13 -4.05
C PHE A 186 27.90 -9.59 -3.49
N ILE A 187 27.84 -8.58 -2.61
CA ILE A 187 29.04 -8.05 -1.93
C ILE A 187 29.61 -9.10 -0.97
N ALA A 188 28.76 -9.80 -0.22
CA ALA A 188 29.17 -10.86 0.70
C ALA A 188 29.81 -12.04 -0.09
N LEU A 189 29.23 -12.41 -1.25
CA LEU A 189 29.80 -13.42 -2.14
C LEU A 189 31.20 -13.01 -2.63
N ALA A 190 31.35 -11.75 -3.07
CA ALA A 190 32.62 -11.22 -3.56
C ALA A 190 33.71 -11.15 -2.47
N ARG A 191 33.32 -11.00 -1.20
CA ARG A 191 34.22 -11.00 -0.05
C ARG A 191 34.51 -12.39 0.52
N GLY A 192 33.81 -13.42 0.08
CA GLY A 192 33.93 -14.78 0.62
C GLY A 192 33.29 -14.97 2.01
N ASP A 193 32.46 -14.03 2.44
CA ASP A 193 31.85 -14.03 3.79
C ASP A 193 30.56 -14.86 3.88
N LEU A 194 30.15 -15.57 2.80
CA LEU A 194 28.97 -16.42 2.83
C LEU A 194 29.23 -17.68 3.64
N LYS A 195 28.67 -17.72 4.85
CA LYS A 195 28.56 -18.97 5.59
C LYS A 195 27.47 -19.83 4.95
N GLN A 196 27.83 -21.03 4.52
CA GLN A 196 26.83 -22.04 4.12
C GLN A 196 26.08 -22.47 5.38
N TYR A 197 24.78 -22.23 5.44
CA TYR A 197 23.88 -22.77 6.45
C TYR A 197 23.15 -23.97 5.91
#